data_0703558dbdd35a6526a0208dda288f38
#
_entry.id   0703558dbdd35a6526a0208dda288f38
#
_cell.length_a   1.000
_cell.length_b   1.000
_cell.length_c   1.000
_cell.angle_alpha   90.00
_cell.angle_beta   90.00
_cell.angle_gamma   90.00
#
_symmetry.space_group_name_H-M   'P 1'
#
loop_
_entity.id
_entity.type
_entity.pdbx_description
1 polymer ?
#
loop_
_entity_poly.entity_id
_entity_poly.type
_entity_poly.pdbx_seq_one_letter_code
_entity_poly.pdbx_strand_id
1 'polypeptide(L)'
;DWCEVSPASGNKKTEVTLTIKSMSKNASDREGKIVFRLKNKDYTHACTVSQYGYEYGEDEWITLQKATKGRNGGINIVLLGDGYNAKDLASGDYLKHIRQEVEYFFGIEPYKTYREYFNVYTAIPLSTESGVGTVNTIRYNRFGTTFTGGVGLKADYDELFSYALGAPTVSKENLKQTLIIVVPNTTDYGGICQMWPDGSAIAFCPLSTYDYPLDTRGVVQHEAGGHGFGKLGDEYIYHNAFIDACGCSCCGHVAEFNSAKSLGWYDNLSLTGKMHNVGWSHLIFDDRYSDIVDIYEGGYMHNRGVFRSEQNSCMNNDIPYYSTISRESIVKRIMRYAGETFSFEEFVRNDKRDAGTATRSMGTSYTRTAHTYQHAPKIHKGSPLQMKKVRRHR
;
A
#
# COMPACT_ATOMS: atom_id res chain seq x y z
N ASP A 1 -9.53 -2.45 -42.17
CA ASP A 1 -9.47 -3.79 -41.62
C ASP A 1 -8.31 -3.91 -40.64
N TRP A 2 -8.63 -3.85 -39.37
CA TRP A 2 -7.68 -3.85 -38.26
C TRP A 2 -7.61 -5.23 -37.56
N CYS A 3 -8.50 -6.17 -37.93
CA CYS A 3 -8.54 -7.53 -37.45
C CYS A 3 -8.59 -8.48 -38.62
N GLU A 4 -7.65 -9.39 -38.71
CA GLU A 4 -7.56 -10.43 -39.75
C GLU A 4 -7.79 -11.81 -39.14
N VAL A 5 -8.50 -12.67 -39.84
CA VAL A 5 -8.89 -14.02 -39.42
C VAL A 5 -8.22 -15.05 -40.31
N SER A 6 -7.45 -15.98 -39.76
CA SER A 6 -6.79 -17.02 -40.53
C SER A 6 -6.85 -18.38 -39.80
N PRO A 7 -7.25 -19.46 -40.51
CA PRO A 7 -7.83 -19.48 -41.85
C PRO A 7 -9.27 -18.94 -41.88
N ALA A 8 -9.70 -18.35 -43.00
CA ALA A 8 -11.05 -17.81 -43.18
C ALA A 8 -12.12 -18.88 -43.39
N SER A 9 -11.72 -20.14 -43.58
CA SER A 9 -12.60 -21.30 -43.67
C SER A 9 -11.89 -22.57 -43.22
N GLY A 10 -12.66 -23.55 -42.76
CA GLY A 10 -12.13 -24.83 -42.32
C GLY A 10 -13.21 -25.93 -42.36
N ASN A 11 -12.77 -27.16 -42.21
CA ASN A 11 -13.64 -28.30 -41.99
C ASN A 11 -13.23 -29.03 -40.72
N LYS A 12 -14.18 -29.64 -39.99
CA LYS A 12 -13.95 -30.26 -38.69
C LYS A 12 -13.50 -29.22 -37.61
N LYS A 13 -12.75 -29.66 -36.62
CA LYS A 13 -12.17 -28.77 -35.58
C LYS A 13 -10.98 -28.04 -36.19
N THR A 14 -11.12 -26.74 -36.41
CA THR A 14 -10.08 -25.87 -36.97
C THR A 14 -9.76 -24.78 -35.95
N GLU A 15 -8.49 -24.60 -35.64
CA GLU A 15 -7.98 -23.46 -34.84
C GLU A 15 -7.93 -22.23 -35.75
N VAL A 16 -8.39 -21.09 -35.21
CA VAL A 16 -8.45 -19.84 -35.95
C VAL A 16 -7.59 -18.81 -35.22
N THR A 17 -6.64 -18.22 -35.94
CA THR A 17 -5.80 -17.14 -35.41
C THR A 17 -6.40 -15.80 -35.79
N LEU A 18 -6.49 -14.91 -34.81
CA LEU A 18 -6.84 -13.50 -35.00
C LEU A 18 -5.59 -12.66 -34.95
N THR A 19 -5.31 -11.91 -36.01
CA THR A 19 -4.23 -10.93 -36.05
C THR A 19 -4.81 -9.54 -35.91
N ILE A 20 -4.49 -8.86 -34.83
CA ILE A 20 -4.96 -7.50 -34.49
C ILE A 20 -3.87 -6.50 -34.81
N LYS A 21 -4.14 -5.50 -35.67
CA LYS A 21 -3.20 -4.41 -35.94
C LYS A 21 -3.10 -3.50 -34.72
N SER A 22 -1.90 -3.09 -34.40
CA SER A 22 -1.65 -2.13 -33.31
C SER A 22 -2.44 -0.84 -33.52
N MET A 23 -2.71 -0.16 -32.44
CA MET A 23 -3.41 1.12 -32.40
C MET A 23 -2.41 2.23 -32.09
N SER A 24 -2.60 3.40 -32.66
CA SER A 24 -1.78 4.57 -32.30
C SER A 24 -2.20 5.12 -30.95
N LYS A 25 -1.24 5.73 -30.25
CA LYS A 25 -1.50 6.44 -28.98
C LYS A 25 -2.61 7.50 -29.19
N ASN A 26 -3.51 7.63 -28.23
CA ASN A 26 -4.66 8.53 -28.26
C ASN A 26 -5.69 8.27 -29.36
N ALA A 27 -5.70 7.08 -29.97
CA ALA A 27 -6.76 6.70 -30.89
C ALA A 27 -8.05 6.32 -30.13
N SER A 28 -9.19 6.50 -30.78
CA SER A 28 -10.48 6.10 -30.21
C SER A 28 -10.64 4.57 -30.17
N ASP A 29 -11.42 4.10 -29.21
CA ASP A 29 -11.81 2.68 -29.13
C ASP A 29 -12.42 2.18 -30.44
N ARG A 30 -12.22 0.90 -30.73
CA ARG A 30 -12.85 0.24 -31.87
C ARG A 30 -13.33 -1.15 -31.52
N GLU A 31 -14.44 -1.54 -32.15
CA GLU A 31 -15.06 -2.85 -31.99
C GLU A 31 -15.36 -3.47 -33.35
N GLY A 32 -15.23 -4.76 -33.43
CA GLY A 32 -15.57 -5.57 -34.61
C GLY A 32 -16.22 -6.88 -34.23
N LYS A 33 -17.00 -7.45 -35.16
CA LYS A 33 -17.62 -8.76 -34.98
C LYS A 33 -17.09 -9.76 -36.01
N ILE A 34 -16.68 -10.92 -35.55
CA ILE A 34 -16.33 -12.06 -36.37
C ILE A 34 -17.50 -13.03 -36.31
N VAL A 35 -18.07 -13.35 -37.46
CA VAL A 35 -19.23 -14.23 -37.55
C VAL A 35 -18.82 -15.54 -38.19
N PHE A 36 -18.88 -16.61 -37.44
CA PHE A 36 -18.67 -18.00 -37.92
C PHE A 36 -19.99 -18.56 -38.40
N ARG A 37 -20.01 -19.14 -39.61
CA ARG A 37 -21.19 -19.75 -40.22
C ARG A 37 -20.90 -21.18 -40.62
N LEU A 38 -21.80 -22.09 -40.32
CA LEU A 38 -21.73 -23.45 -40.85
C LEU A 38 -22.30 -23.49 -42.25
N LYS A 39 -21.50 -24.03 -43.20
CA LYS A 39 -21.96 -24.25 -44.58
C LYS A 39 -23.16 -25.23 -44.59
N ASN A 40 -24.21 -24.84 -45.24
CA ASN A 40 -25.46 -25.63 -45.40
C ASN A 40 -26.27 -25.84 -44.10
N LYS A 41 -26.06 -24.99 -43.06
CA LYS A 41 -26.92 -24.97 -41.87
C LYS A 41 -27.19 -23.52 -41.47
N ASP A 42 -28.37 -23.27 -41.00
CA ASP A 42 -28.76 -21.96 -40.46
C ASP A 42 -28.24 -21.80 -38.99
N TYR A 43 -26.90 -21.88 -38.88
CA TYR A 43 -26.25 -21.70 -37.61
C TYR A 43 -25.09 -20.71 -37.76
N THR A 44 -25.14 -19.69 -36.90
CA THR A 44 -24.08 -18.67 -36.80
C THR A 44 -23.65 -18.50 -35.37
N HIS A 45 -22.35 -18.25 -35.16
CA HIS A 45 -21.80 -17.82 -33.88
C HIS A 45 -20.99 -16.55 -34.10
N ALA A 46 -21.20 -15.54 -33.26
CA ALA A 46 -20.48 -14.27 -33.32
C ALA A 46 -19.53 -14.09 -32.13
N CYS A 47 -18.32 -13.67 -32.44
CA CYS A 47 -17.32 -13.25 -31.46
C CYS A 47 -17.07 -11.76 -31.62
N THR A 48 -17.19 -10.99 -30.55
CA THR A 48 -16.84 -9.57 -30.52
C THR A 48 -15.35 -9.41 -30.19
N VAL A 49 -14.68 -8.54 -30.95
CA VAL A 49 -13.29 -8.13 -30.70
C VAL A 49 -13.30 -6.63 -30.43
N SER A 50 -12.87 -6.24 -29.24
CA SER A 50 -12.75 -4.83 -28.85
C SER A 50 -11.27 -4.48 -28.68
N GLN A 51 -10.89 -3.29 -29.14
CA GLN A 51 -9.57 -2.73 -28.93
C GLN A 51 -9.73 -1.30 -28.39
N TYR A 52 -9.16 -1.08 -27.23
CA TYR A 52 -9.30 0.18 -26.51
C TYR A 52 -8.15 1.13 -26.86
N GLY A 53 -8.47 2.42 -26.94
CA GLY A 53 -7.50 3.49 -27.06
C GLY A 53 -6.66 3.59 -25.79
N TYR A 54 -5.47 4.19 -25.89
CA TYR A 54 -4.60 4.39 -24.74
C TYR A 54 -3.91 5.75 -24.82
N GLU A 55 -3.77 6.39 -23.66
CA GLU A 55 -2.99 7.62 -23.49
C GLU A 55 -1.53 7.30 -23.16
N TYR A 56 -1.31 6.25 -22.36
CA TYR A 56 0.00 5.77 -21.95
C TYR A 56 0.20 4.31 -22.38
N GLY A 57 1.39 3.97 -22.85
CA GLY A 57 1.74 2.62 -23.24
C GLY A 57 2.00 1.71 -22.04
N GLU A 58 1.95 0.38 -22.29
CA GLU A 58 2.36 -0.60 -21.28
C GLU A 58 3.80 -0.30 -20.80
N ASP A 59 4.01 -0.43 -19.50
CA ASP A 59 5.26 -0.15 -18.80
C ASP A 59 5.76 1.31 -18.92
N GLU A 60 4.97 2.23 -19.49
CA GLU A 60 5.32 3.66 -19.54
C GLU A 60 5.28 4.27 -18.13
N TRP A 61 6.35 5.00 -17.78
CA TRP A 61 6.46 5.68 -16.48
C TRP A 61 5.89 7.09 -16.52
N ILE A 62 5.13 7.43 -15.49
CA ILE A 62 4.49 8.73 -15.29
C ILE A 62 5.02 9.34 -14.00
N THR A 63 5.51 10.57 -14.08
CA THR A 63 5.84 11.37 -12.90
C THR A 63 4.61 12.13 -12.45
N LEU A 64 4.05 11.74 -11.29
CA LEU A 64 2.89 12.40 -10.69
C LEU A 64 3.30 13.62 -9.87
N GLN A 65 4.47 13.57 -9.23
CA GLN A 65 5.03 14.66 -8.43
C GLN A 65 6.56 14.59 -8.43
N LYS A 66 7.20 15.76 -8.45
CA LYS A 66 8.65 15.90 -8.21
C LYS A 66 8.90 16.60 -6.88
N ALA A 67 9.87 16.09 -6.12
CA ALA A 67 10.34 16.77 -4.92
C ALA A 67 10.95 18.13 -5.28
N THR A 68 10.68 19.12 -4.43
CA THR A 68 11.28 20.47 -4.52
C THR A 68 12.18 20.76 -3.33
N LYS A 69 12.21 19.86 -2.34
CA LYS A 69 13.05 19.93 -1.13
C LYS A 69 13.84 18.64 -0.94
N GLY A 70 14.87 18.74 -0.12
CA GLY A 70 15.79 17.64 0.21
C GLY A 70 17.08 17.67 -0.61
N ARG A 71 18.21 17.42 0.07
CA ARG A 71 19.56 17.44 -0.54
C ARG A 71 19.84 16.22 -1.40
N ASN A 72 19.11 15.12 -1.18
CA ASN A 72 19.29 13.85 -1.88
C ASN A 72 18.38 13.69 -3.11
N GLY A 73 17.78 14.77 -3.64
CA GLY A 73 16.90 14.71 -4.78
C GLY A 73 15.48 14.19 -4.51
N GLY A 74 15.12 14.09 -3.24
CA GLY A 74 13.78 13.69 -2.79
C GLY A 74 13.66 12.21 -2.42
N ILE A 75 12.55 11.88 -1.77
CA ILE A 75 12.19 10.56 -1.30
C ILE A 75 11.21 9.95 -2.29
N ASN A 76 11.42 8.69 -2.69
CA ASN A 76 10.62 8.09 -3.74
C ASN A 76 9.42 7.31 -3.19
N ILE A 77 8.25 7.55 -3.78
CA ILE A 77 7.06 6.72 -3.66
C ILE A 77 6.71 6.21 -5.06
N VAL A 78 6.51 4.90 -5.19
CA VAL A 78 6.10 4.25 -6.42
C VAL A 78 4.75 3.61 -6.21
N LEU A 79 3.73 4.07 -6.94
CA LEU A 79 2.40 3.45 -6.93
C LEU A 79 2.26 2.54 -8.14
N LEU A 80 1.82 1.31 -7.92
CA LEU A 80 1.62 0.31 -8.96
C LEU A 80 0.24 -0.32 -8.79
N GLY A 81 -0.62 -0.17 -9.80
CA GLY A 81 -1.88 -0.90 -9.81
C GLY A 81 -1.68 -2.35 -10.23
N ASP A 82 -2.47 -3.27 -9.71
CA ASP A 82 -2.53 -4.64 -10.17
C ASP A 82 -3.97 -5.09 -10.41
N GLY A 83 -4.19 -5.90 -11.43
CA GLY A 83 -5.54 -6.28 -11.86
C GLY A 83 -6.25 -5.19 -12.69
N TYR A 84 -5.52 -4.31 -13.37
CA TYR A 84 -6.07 -3.36 -14.34
C TYR A 84 -5.78 -3.86 -15.75
N ASN A 85 -6.83 -4.18 -16.51
CA ASN A 85 -6.72 -4.59 -17.89
C ASN A 85 -6.84 -3.41 -18.86
N ALA A 86 -6.77 -3.67 -20.17
CA ALA A 86 -6.84 -2.62 -21.19
C ALA A 86 -8.13 -1.78 -21.12
N LYS A 87 -9.25 -2.36 -20.68
CA LYS A 87 -10.51 -1.64 -20.51
C LYS A 87 -10.44 -0.68 -19.32
N ASP A 88 -9.88 -1.12 -18.20
CA ASP A 88 -9.72 -0.29 -16.99
C ASP A 88 -8.75 0.89 -17.24
N LEU A 89 -7.77 0.69 -18.12
CA LEU A 89 -6.87 1.76 -18.56
C LEU A 89 -7.57 2.75 -19.48
N ALA A 90 -8.31 2.24 -20.47
CA ALA A 90 -9.03 3.07 -21.45
C ALA A 90 -10.15 3.92 -20.80
N SER A 91 -10.82 3.39 -19.76
CA SER A 91 -11.83 4.13 -19.00
C SER A 91 -11.23 5.27 -18.16
N GLY A 92 -9.90 5.26 -17.95
CA GLY A 92 -9.21 6.19 -17.06
C GLY A 92 -9.28 5.82 -15.57
N ASP A 93 -9.92 4.71 -15.21
CA ASP A 93 -10.08 4.28 -13.83
C ASP A 93 -8.74 4.05 -13.14
N TYR A 94 -7.77 3.47 -13.85
CA TYR A 94 -6.43 3.26 -13.32
C TYR A 94 -5.80 4.55 -12.78
N LEU A 95 -5.63 5.56 -13.64
CA LEU A 95 -4.99 6.82 -13.23
C LEU A 95 -5.82 7.61 -12.22
N LYS A 96 -7.14 7.49 -12.29
CA LYS A 96 -8.04 8.08 -11.29
C LYS A 96 -7.78 7.48 -9.92
N HIS A 97 -7.73 6.16 -9.80
CA HIS A 97 -7.44 5.46 -8.53
C HIS A 97 -6.05 5.79 -8.02
N ILE A 98 -5.02 5.69 -8.86
CA ILE A 98 -3.63 6.02 -8.48
C ILE A 98 -3.53 7.46 -7.94
N ARG A 99 -4.13 8.45 -8.61
CA ARG A 99 -4.11 9.85 -8.15
C ARG A 99 -4.85 10.03 -6.83
N GLN A 100 -5.95 9.31 -6.63
CA GLN A 100 -6.71 9.33 -5.38
C GLN A 100 -5.89 8.77 -4.21
N GLU A 101 -5.17 7.67 -4.43
CA GLU A 101 -4.26 7.09 -3.42
C GLU A 101 -3.15 8.06 -3.02
N VAL A 102 -2.58 8.79 -3.98
CA VAL A 102 -1.59 9.85 -3.70
C VAL A 102 -2.18 10.93 -2.79
N GLU A 103 -3.40 11.41 -3.08
CA GLU A 103 -4.04 12.44 -2.26
C GLU A 103 -4.42 11.90 -0.86
N TYR A 104 -4.78 10.64 -0.73
CA TYR A 104 -5.01 10.01 0.56
C TYR A 104 -3.72 9.89 1.38
N PHE A 105 -2.62 9.48 0.77
CA PHE A 105 -1.32 9.41 1.45
C PHE A 105 -0.88 10.78 1.98
N PHE A 106 -1.00 11.83 1.18
CA PHE A 106 -0.63 13.18 1.58
C PHE A 106 -1.74 13.94 2.31
N GLY A 107 -2.89 13.33 2.51
CA GLY A 107 -4.04 13.94 3.21
C GLY A 107 -3.94 13.97 4.73
N ILE A 108 -2.91 13.36 5.31
CA ILE A 108 -2.68 13.26 6.76
C ILE A 108 -1.36 13.95 7.15
N GLU A 109 -1.32 14.59 8.33
CA GLU A 109 -0.07 15.12 8.88
C GLU A 109 0.81 13.99 9.48
N PRO A 110 2.13 14.03 9.30
CA PRO A 110 2.92 15.14 8.79
C PRO A 110 3.15 15.09 7.26
N TYR A 111 2.68 14.10 6.53
CA TYR A 111 2.90 13.96 5.09
C TYR A 111 2.41 15.17 4.30
N LYS A 112 1.29 15.77 4.72
CA LYS A 112 0.74 16.97 4.10
C LYS A 112 1.71 18.15 4.18
N THR A 113 2.26 18.43 5.37
CA THR A 113 3.23 19.51 5.58
C THR A 113 4.56 19.25 4.89
N TYR A 114 5.00 18.00 4.79
CA TYR A 114 6.29 17.61 4.24
C TYR A 114 6.20 17.04 2.81
N ARG A 115 5.08 17.26 2.10
CA ARG A 115 4.81 16.74 0.76
C ARG A 115 5.92 17.08 -0.24
N GLU A 116 6.50 18.26 -0.16
CA GLU A 116 7.54 18.75 -1.08
C GLU A 116 8.85 17.95 -1.05
N TYR A 117 9.04 17.06 -0.09
CA TYR A 117 10.20 16.17 -0.01
C TYR A 117 10.05 14.90 -0.85
N PHE A 118 8.90 14.65 -1.49
CA PHE A 118 8.61 13.39 -2.15
C PHE A 118 8.52 13.50 -3.67
N ASN A 119 9.18 12.55 -4.35
CA ASN A 119 8.90 12.19 -5.72
C ASN A 119 7.82 11.11 -5.73
N VAL A 120 6.87 11.20 -6.65
CA VAL A 120 5.80 10.21 -6.80
C VAL A 120 5.74 9.75 -8.25
N TYR A 121 5.84 8.45 -8.45
CA TYR A 121 5.84 7.83 -9.76
C TYR A 121 4.76 6.75 -9.84
N THR A 122 4.25 6.54 -11.03
CA THR A 122 3.49 5.34 -11.39
C THR A 122 3.93 4.86 -12.76
N ALA A 123 3.62 3.62 -13.09
CA ALA A 123 3.76 3.07 -14.42
C ALA A 123 2.43 2.49 -14.88
N ILE A 124 2.38 1.92 -16.06
CA ILE A 124 1.20 1.27 -16.63
C ILE A 124 1.40 -0.25 -16.65
N PRO A 125 1.26 -0.95 -15.51
CA PRO A 125 1.41 -2.40 -15.44
C PRO A 125 0.13 -3.08 -15.94
N LEU A 126 0.09 -3.41 -17.24
CA LEU A 126 -1.07 -4.02 -17.86
C LEU A 126 -1.29 -5.44 -17.34
N SER A 127 -2.46 -5.73 -16.81
CA SER A 127 -2.93 -7.06 -16.44
C SER A 127 -3.77 -7.67 -17.54
N THR A 128 -3.74 -9.01 -17.68
CA THR A 128 -4.58 -9.72 -18.64
C THR A 128 -6.05 -9.69 -18.24
N GLU A 129 -6.32 -9.78 -16.93
CA GLU A 129 -7.67 -9.76 -16.35
C GLU A 129 -7.85 -8.59 -15.40
N SER A 130 -9.08 -8.09 -15.33
CA SER A 130 -9.49 -7.11 -14.32
C SER A 130 -9.71 -7.79 -12.95
N GLY A 131 -9.34 -7.10 -11.87
CA GLY A 131 -9.46 -7.59 -10.51
C GLY A 131 -8.29 -8.44 -10.04
N VAL A 132 -8.34 -8.85 -8.77
CA VAL A 132 -7.28 -9.64 -8.12
C VAL A 132 -7.79 -11.01 -7.69
N GLY A 133 -6.86 -11.94 -7.46
CA GLY A 133 -7.18 -13.29 -7.03
C GLY A 133 -7.65 -13.38 -5.57
N THR A 134 -8.24 -14.51 -5.25
CA THR A 134 -8.58 -14.93 -3.88
C THR A 134 -8.09 -16.35 -3.65
N VAL A 135 -8.27 -16.89 -2.44
CA VAL A 135 -7.96 -18.32 -2.16
C VAL A 135 -8.73 -19.29 -3.06
N ASN A 136 -9.87 -18.87 -3.62
CA ASN A 136 -10.74 -19.70 -4.45
C ASN A 136 -10.75 -19.29 -5.93
N THR A 137 -10.12 -18.17 -6.28
CA THR A 137 -10.18 -17.62 -7.63
C THR A 137 -8.78 -17.17 -8.06
N ILE A 138 -8.29 -17.73 -9.17
CA ILE A 138 -7.06 -17.29 -9.82
C ILE A 138 -7.39 -16.15 -10.77
N ARG A 139 -6.60 -15.07 -10.76
CA ARG A 139 -6.62 -13.98 -11.73
C ARG A 139 -5.25 -13.81 -12.36
N TYR A 140 -5.23 -13.60 -13.67
CA TYR A 140 -3.99 -13.35 -14.41
C TYR A 140 -3.71 -11.85 -14.45
N ASN A 141 -3.14 -11.36 -13.36
CA ASN A 141 -2.73 -9.97 -13.20
C ASN A 141 -1.21 -9.83 -13.23
N ARG A 142 -0.71 -8.60 -13.36
CA ARG A 142 0.69 -8.30 -13.67
C ARG A 142 1.65 -8.79 -12.59
N PHE A 143 1.30 -8.57 -11.32
CA PHE A 143 2.15 -8.91 -10.17
C PHE A 143 1.63 -10.11 -9.37
N GLY A 144 0.54 -10.73 -9.80
CA GLY A 144 -0.04 -11.88 -9.12
C GLY A 144 -0.66 -11.55 -7.76
N THR A 145 -1.16 -10.34 -7.58
CA THR A 145 -1.83 -9.94 -6.33
C THR A 145 -3.04 -10.81 -6.05
N THR A 146 -3.12 -11.34 -4.83
CA THR A 146 -4.21 -12.20 -4.38
C THR A 146 -4.43 -12.09 -2.88
N PHE A 147 -5.69 -12.20 -2.45
CA PHE A 147 -6.03 -12.36 -1.04
C PHE A 147 -5.58 -13.72 -0.50
N THR A 148 -5.09 -13.77 0.73
CA THR A 148 -4.55 -14.98 1.36
C THR A 148 -5.53 -15.71 2.27
N GLY A 149 -6.80 -15.29 2.25
CA GLY A 149 -7.83 -15.67 3.21
C GLY A 149 -7.93 -14.62 4.33
N GLY A 150 -9.09 -13.96 4.42
CA GLY A 150 -9.24 -12.75 5.23
C GLY A 150 -8.76 -11.49 4.49
N VAL A 151 -8.20 -10.52 5.20
CA VAL A 151 -7.89 -9.17 4.69
C VAL A 151 -6.46 -9.02 4.15
N GLY A 152 -5.58 -10.01 4.35
CA GLY A 152 -4.18 -9.94 3.90
C GLY A 152 -4.01 -10.24 2.41
N LEU A 153 -3.04 -9.58 1.78
CA LEU A 153 -2.68 -9.75 0.38
C LEU A 153 -1.22 -10.17 0.22
N LYS A 154 -0.93 -10.82 -0.89
CA LYS A 154 0.41 -11.14 -1.35
C LYS A 154 0.52 -10.95 -2.86
N ALA A 155 1.75 -10.81 -3.36
CA ALA A 155 2.07 -10.73 -4.78
C ALA A 155 3.46 -11.33 -5.04
N ASP A 156 3.96 -11.20 -6.26
CA ASP A 156 5.35 -11.45 -6.61
C ASP A 156 6.20 -10.22 -6.19
N TYR A 157 6.80 -10.30 -5.00
CA TYR A 157 7.57 -9.18 -4.44
C TYR A 157 8.83 -8.89 -5.25
N ASP A 158 9.48 -9.92 -5.80
CA ASP A 158 10.68 -9.75 -6.63
C ASP A 158 10.36 -8.98 -7.90
N GLU A 159 9.21 -9.28 -8.51
CA GLU A 159 8.72 -8.55 -9.67
C GLU A 159 8.38 -7.10 -9.34
N LEU A 160 7.70 -6.85 -8.21
CA LEU A 160 7.37 -5.49 -7.75
C LEU A 160 8.63 -4.65 -7.51
N PHE A 161 9.64 -5.19 -6.84
CA PHE A 161 10.92 -4.49 -6.64
C PHE A 161 11.67 -4.26 -7.94
N SER A 162 11.73 -5.29 -8.80
CA SER A 162 12.36 -5.19 -10.12
C SER A 162 11.69 -4.12 -10.98
N TYR A 163 10.36 -4.08 -10.93
CA TYR A 163 9.58 -3.11 -11.67
C TYR A 163 9.80 -1.68 -11.15
N ALA A 164 9.80 -1.49 -9.84
CA ALA A 164 10.03 -0.18 -9.21
C ALA A 164 11.41 0.41 -9.54
N LEU A 165 12.41 -0.42 -9.83
CA LEU A 165 13.73 0.05 -10.31
C LEU A 165 13.68 0.74 -11.69
N GLY A 166 12.58 0.61 -12.43
CA GLY A 166 12.35 1.35 -13.67
C GLY A 166 11.92 2.81 -13.46
N ALA A 167 11.54 3.22 -12.25
CA ALA A 167 11.14 4.58 -11.96
C ALA A 167 12.33 5.56 -12.07
N PRO A 168 12.12 6.81 -12.56
CA PRO A 168 13.21 7.70 -12.99
C PRO A 168 14.33 7.96 -11.97
N THR A 169 14.04 7.97 -10.67
CA THR A 169 15.02 8.28 -9.61
C THR A 169 15.23 7.13 -8.63
N VAL A 170 14.63 5.97 -8.90
CA VAL A 170 14.80 4.78 -8.06
C VAL A 170 16.01 3.98 -8.54
N SER A 171 16.86 3.60 -7.59
CA SER A 171 18.04 2.77 -7.82
C SER A 171 18.14 1.69 -6.75
N LYS A 172 19.04 0.72 -6.94
CA LYS A 172 19.31 -0.32 -5.94
C LYS A 172 19.77 0.27 -4.60
N GLU A 173 20.48 1.38 -4.61
CA GLU A 173 21.04 2.03 -3.43
C GLU A 173 19.93 2.69 -2.59
N ASN A 174 18.92 3.31 -3.26
CA ASN A 174 17.84 4.03 -2.58
C ASN A 174 16.53 3.24 -2.50
N LEU A 175 16.46 2.02 -3.05
CA LEU A 175 15.25 1.17 -2.99
C LEU A 175 14.79 0.93 -1.55
N LYS A 176 15.71 0.78 -0.60
CA LYS A 176 15.44 0.65 0.85
C LYS A 176 14.78 1.88 1.48
N GLN A 177 14.81 3.01 0.81
CA GLN A 177 14.16 4.27 1.21
C GLN A 177 12.94 4.59 0.34
N THR A 178 12.67 3.76 -0.67
CA THR A 178 11.54 3.90 -1.59
C THR A 178 10.34 3.13 -1.02
N LEU A 179 9.21 3.80 -0.90
CA LEU A 179 7.95 3.14 -0.58
C LEU A 179 7.26 2.68 -1.86
N ILE A 180 6.93 1.40 -1.93
CA ILE A 180 6.09 0.85 -2.99
C ILE A 180 4.67 0.69 -2.45
N ILE A 181 3.69 1.25 -3.14
CA ILE A 181 2.26 1.10 -2.84
C ILE A 181 1.64 0.32 -3.99
N VAL A 182 1.12 -0.85 -3.70
CA VAL A 182 0.32 -1.62 -4.66
C VAL A 182 -1.14 -1.27 -4.46
N VAL A 183 -1.81 -0.90 -5.54
CA VAL A 183 -3.25 -0.59 -5.58
C VAL A 183 -3.98 -1.72 -6.30
N PRO A 184 -4.46 -2.75 -5.59
CA PRO A 184 -5.23 -3.83 -6.17
C PRO A 184 -6.58 -3.32 -6.70
N ASN A 185 -6.93 -3.68 -7.93
CA ASN A 185 -8.22 -3.33 -8.54
C ASN A 185 -9.36 -4.17 -7.93
N THR A 186 -9.72 -3.88 -6.72
CA THR A 186 -10.84 -4.51 -5.99
C THR A 186 -11.39 -3.56 -4.95
N THR A 187 -12.68 -3.64 -4.72
CA THR A 187 -13.39 -2.90 -3.65
C THR A 187 -13.49 -3.68 -2.34
N ASP A 188 -12.98 -4.91 -2.33
CA ASP A 188 -12.95 -5.72 -1.12
C ASP A 188 -12.01 -5.08 -0.08
N TYR A 189 -12.46 -5.06 1.17
CA TYR A 189 -11.65 -4.56 2.26
C TYR A 189 -10.45 -5.46 2.52
N GLY A 190 -9.32 -4.84 2.72
CA GLY A 190 -8.07 -5.49 3.09
C GLY A 190 -6.95 -4.47 3.20
N GLY A 191 -5.78 -4.96 3.52
CA GLY A 191 -4.57 -4.18 3.61
C GLY A 191 -3.50 -4.98 4.32
N ILE A 192 -2.26 -4.79 3.96
CA ILE A 192 -1.10 -5.32 4.65
C ILE A 192 0.16 -4.60 4.17
N CYS A 193 1.07 -4.32 5.07
CA CYS A 193 2.41 -3.89 4.71
C CYS A 193 3.42 -5.04 4.83
N GLN A 194 4.15 -5.29 3.76
CA GLN A 194 5.28 -6.22 3.72
C GLN A 194 6.57 -5.41 3.93
N MET A 195 7.37 -5.76 4.92
CA MET A 195 8.57 -5.01 5.30
C MET A 195 9.81 -5.90 5.35
N TRP A 196 10.96 -5.33 5.05
CA TRP A 196 12.28 -6.01 5.10
C TRP A 196 13.23 -5.27 6.05
N PRO A 197 14.18 -5.99 6.69
CA PRO A 197 15.08 -5.39 7.69
C PRO A 197 15.96 -4.26 7.15
N ASP A 198 16.18 -4.18 5.84
CA ASP A 198 16.93 -3.09 5.22
C ASP A 198 16.14 -1.76 5.13
N GLY A 199 14.85 -1.79 5.44
CA GLY A 199 13.94 -0.65 5.38
C GLY A 199 12.98 -0.67 4.19
N SER A 200 13.18 -1.53 3.20
CA SER A 200 12.26 -1.69 2.06
C SER A 200 10.86 -2.06 2.52
N ALA A 201 9.84 -1.56 1.82
CA ALA A 201 8.45 -1.87 2.11
C ALA A 201 7.56 -1.87 0.87
N ILE A 202 6.56 -2.75 0.89
CA ILE A 202 5.46 -2.80 -0.07
C ILE A 202 4.16 -2.77 0.73
N ALA A 203 3.36 -1.73 0.55
CA ALA A 203 2.04 -1.60 1.14
C ALA A 203 0.96 -1.97 0.10
N PHE A 204 0.05 -2.86 0.44
CA PHE A 204 -1.11 -3.21 -0.37
C PHE A 204 -2.31 -2.44 0.12
N CYS A 205 -2.86 -1.58 -0.73
CA CYS A 205 -3.96 -0.67 -0.41
C CYS A 205 -5.09 -0.86 -1.45
N PRO A 206 -6.03 -1.80 -1.24
CA PRO A 206 -7.17 -1.97 -2.12
C PRO A 206 -8.17 -0.82 -2.00
N LEU A 207 -9.03 -0.67 -3.01
CA LEU A 207 -10.04 0.39 -3.13
C LEU A 207 -11.25 0.09 -2.23
N SER A 208 -11.05 0.00 -0.93
CA SER A 208 -12.10 -0.34 0.04
C SER A 208 -13.30 0.61 -0.05
N THR A 209 -14.50 0.05 -0.17
CA THR A 209 -15.76 0.77 -0.11
C THR A 209 -16.45 0.70 1.27
N TYR A 210 -15.73 0.26 2.28
CA TYR A 210 -16.22 0.30 3.65
C TYR A 210 -16.41 1.74 4.14
N ASP A 211 -17.30 1.91 5.11
CA ASP A 211 -17.52 3.19 5.74
C ASP A 211 -16.29 3.69 6.49
N TYR A 212 -16.15 5.01 6.59
CA TYR A 212 -15.15 5.65 7.45
C TYR A 212 -15.13 5.02 8.87
N PRO A 213 -13.96 4.74 9.43
CA PRO A 213 -12.60 5.04 8.97
C PRO A 213 -11.92 3.91 8.18
N LEU A 214 -12.64 2.85 7.80
CA LEU A 214 -12.13 1.66 7.11
C LEU A 214 -12.19 1.78 5.58
N ASP A 215 -12.39 2.99 5.09
CA ASP A 215 -12.35 3.34 3.68
C ASP A 215 -10.93 3.26 3.10
N THR A 216 -10.79 3.37 1.80
CA THR A 216 -9.49 3.35 1.10
C THR A 216 -8.51 4.35 1.71
N ARG A 217 -8.96 5.55 2.09
CA ARG A 217 -8.13 6.56 2.74
C ARG A 217 -7.51 6.02 4.04
N GLY A 218 -8.32 5.37 4.90
CA GLY A 218 -7.85 4.78 6.16
C GLY A 218 -6.79 3.71 5.92
N VAL A 219 -7.02 2.82 4.94
CA VAL A 219 -6.06 1.77 4.55
C VAL A 219 -4.74 2.36 4.07
N VAL A 220 -4.76 3.35 3.17
CA VAL A 220 -3.53 3.99 2.67
C VAL A 220 -2.74 4.66 3.79
N GLN A 221 -3.42 5.40 4.65
CA GLN A 221 -2.76 6.09 5.76
C GLN A 221 -2.17 5.09 6.76
N HIS A 222 -2.86 4.00 7.06
CA HIS A 222 -2.38 2.96 7.97
C HIS A 222 -1.23 2.14 7.36
N GLU A 223 -1.47 1.49 6.21
CA GLU A 223 -0.51 0.54 5.63
C GLU A 223 0.69 1.24 4.98
N ALA A 224 0.43 2.22 4.11
CA ALA A 224 1.52 2.88 3.40
C ALA A 224 2.19 3.96 4.26
N GLY A 225 1.41 4.83 4.87
CA GLY A 225 1.95 5.91 5.69
C GLY A 225 2.48 5.45 7.04
N GLY A 226 1.72 4.66 7.77
CA GLY A 226 2.08 4.17 9.11
C GLY A 226 3.17 3.11 9.08
N HIS A 227 2.88 1.95 8.51
CA HIS A 227 3.83 0.85 8.45
C HIS A 227 4.90 1.05 7.38
N GLY A 228 4.49 1.31 6.16
CA GLY A 228 5.37 1.29 4.99
C GLY A 228 6.47 2.34 5.09
N PHE A 229 6.13 3.59 5.25
CA PHE A 229 7.09 4.68 5.39
C PHE A 229 7.44 4.95 6.86
N GLY A 230 6.43 5.14 7.73
CA GLY A 230 6.62 5.53 9.13
C GLY A 230 7.32 4.49 9.99
N LYS A 231 7.25 3.20 9.60
CA LYS A 231 7.74 2.06 10.40
C LYS A 231 7.12 2.01 11.79
N LEU A 232 5.85 2.40 11.86
CA LEU A 232 5.07 2.38 13.09
C LEU A 232 4.52 0.99 13.36
N GLY A 233 4.33 0.64 14.63
CA GLY A 233 3.62 -0.57 15.05
C GLY A 233 2.13 -0.32 15.23
N ASP A 234 1.35 -1.41 15.17
CA ASP A 234 -0.09 -1.38 15.43
C ASP A 234 -0.41 -1.00 16.87
N GLU A 235 -1.34 -0.08 17.06
CA GLU A 235 -1.80 0.35 18.38
C GLU A 235 -3.14 -0.30 18.79
N TYR A 236 -3.76 -1.08 17.92
CA TYR A 236 -5.03 -1.75 18.19
C TYR A 236 -4.86 -3.03 19.04
N ILE A 237 -5.98 -3.52 19.57
CA ILE A 237 -6.04 -4.64 20.51
C ILE A 237 -6.98 -5.72 19.96
N TYR A 238 -6.51 -6.97 19.87
CA TYR A 238 -7.32 -8.15 19.57
C TYR A 238 -7.40 -9.10 20.75
N HIS A 239 -6.28 -9.24 21.48
CA HIS A 239 -6.12 -10.26 22.50
C HIS A 239 -6.30 -9.67 23.87
N ASN A 240 -7.22 -10.22 24.65
CA ASN A 240 -7.31 -9.94 26.07
C ASN A 240 -6.25 -10.74 26.83
N ALA A 241 -4.99 -10.48 26.54
CA ALA A 241 -3.85 -11.20 27.06
C ALA A 241 -2.60 -10.30 27.14
N PHE A 242 -1.69 -10.66 28.00
CA PHE A 242 -0.36 -10.05 28.07
C PHE A 242 0.47 -10.45 26.83
N ILE A 243 1.34 -9.56 26.33
CA ILE A 243 2.10 -9.81 25.09
C ILE A 243 3.02 -11.04 25.16
N ASP A 244 3.44 -11.46 26.35
CA ASP A 244 4.29 -12.63 26.57
C ASP A 244 3.51 -13.86 27.06
N ALA A 245 2.19 -13.84 27.08
CA ALA A 245 1.38 -14.96 27.55
C ALA A 245 1.59 -16.19 26.67
N CYS A 246 2.08 -17.28 27.29
CA CYS A 246 2.19 -18.57 26.64
C CYS A 246 0.82 -19.24 26.45
N GLY A 247 0.58 -19.88 25.31
CA GLY A 247 -0.63 -20.66 25.02
C GLY A 247 -1.64 -20.01 24.08
N CYS A 248 -1.39 -18.80 23.61
CA CYS A 248 -2.10 -18.19 22.49
C CYS A 248 -1.26 -18.28 21.20
N SER A 249 -1.87 -17.96 20.05
CA SER A 249 -1.17 -17.82 18.76
C SER A 249 -0.16 -16.66 18.73
N CYS A 250 -0.01 -15.94 19.84
CA CYS A 250 0.85 -14.79 20.05
C CYS A 250 2.20 -15.12 20.72
N CYS A 251 2.53 -16.37 20.93
CA CYS A 251 3.87 -16.77 21.37
C CYS A 251 4.92 -16.28 20.36
N GLY A 252 5.86 -15.44 20.82
CA GLY A 252 6.90 -14.86 19.96
C GLY A 252 6.72 -13.37 19.66
N HIS A 253 5.57 -12.76 19.94
CA HIS A 253 5.34 -11.34 19.67
C HIS A 253 6.34 -10.40 20.38
N VAL A 254 6.79 -10.74 21.60
CA VAL A 254 7.87 -9.98 22.28
C VAL A 254 9.16 -10.04 21.48
N ALA A 255 9.53 -11.21 20.94
CA ALA A 255 10.74 -11.36 20.14
C ALA A 255 10.65 -10.60 18.81
N GLU A 256 9.50 -10.66 18.16
CA GLU A 256 9.22 -9.89 16.93
C GLU A 256 9.26 -8.38 17.19
N PHE A 257 8.61 -7.94 18.27
CA PHE A 257 8.64 -6.55 18.70
C PHE A 257 10.06 -6.05 18.95
N ASN A 258 10.85 -6.81 19.73
CA ASN A 258 12.24 -6.46 20.01
C ASN A 258 13.10 -6.47 18.75
N SER A 259 12.85 -7.38 17.81
CA SER A 259 13.51 -7.40 16.51
C SER A 259 13.21 -6.11 15.73
N ALA A 260 11.95 -5.68 15.65
CA ALA A 260 11.57 -4.43 15.02
C ALA A 260 12.21 -3.20 15.71
N LYS A 261 12.20 -3.18 17.05
CA LYS A 261 12.88 -2.11 17.84
C LYS A 261 14.38 -2.03 17.53
N SER A 262 15.05 -3.16 17.35
CA SER A 262 16.48 -3.20 17.00
C SER A 262 16.78 -2.60 15.63
N LEU A 263 15.79 -2.54 14.73
CA LEU A 263 15.85 -1.87 13.42
C LEU A 263 15.53 -0.36 13.49
N GLY A 264 15.22 0.18 14.69
CA GLY A 264 14.75 1.56 14.86
C GLY A 264 13.32 1.78 14.37
N TRP A 265 12.46 0.77 14.55
CA TRP A 265 11.04 0.79 14.20
C TRP A 265 10.17 0.81 15.46
N TYR A 266 8.86 1.03 15.28
CA TYR A 266 7.85 1.01 16.33
C TYR A 266 8.10 2.02 17.46
N ASP A 267 8.59 3.22 17.10
CA ASP A 267 8.82 4.29 18.08
C ASP A 267 7.54 4.70 18.82
N ASN A 268 6.38 4.46 18.22
CA ASN A 268 5.07 4.72 18.81
C ASN A 268 4.65 3.72 19.89
N LEU A 269 5.41 2.64 20.11
CA LEU A 269 5.10 1.59 21.08
C LEU A 269 6.26 1.33 22.06
N SER A 270 5.92 0.85 23.26
CA SER A 270 6.87 0.48 24.31
C SER A 270 6.41 -0.77 25.06
N LEU A 271 7.35 -1.62 25.50
CA LEU A 271 7.09 -2.73 26.43
C LEU A 271 7.16 -2.29 27.90
N THR A 272 7.31 -1.01 28.19
CA THR A 272 7.29 -0.46 29.55
C THR A 272 6.35 0.72 29.64
N GLY A 273 5.56 0.79 30.72
CA GLY A 273 4.73 1.94 31.06
C GLY A 273 5.44 2.93 32.01
N LYS A 274 6.75 2.82 32.17
CA LYS A 274 7.48 3.76 33.03
C LYS A 274 7.73 5.07 32.29
N MET A 275 7.17 6.17 32.79
CA MET A 275 7.12 7.47 32.18
C MET A 275 8.49 8.00 31.69
N HIS A 276 9.56 7.73 32.42
CA HIS A 276 10.92 8.14 32.03
C HIS A 276 11.62 7.20 31.04
N ASN A 277 11.01 6.01 30.74
CA ASN A 277 11.65 4.97 29.94
C ASN A 277 10.94 4.74 28.59
N VAL A 278 9.82 5.39 28.34
CA VAL A 278 9.14 5.34 27.05
C VAL A 278 9.84 6.22 26.02
N GLY A 279 9.77 5.88 24.75
CA GLY A 279 10.41 6.65 23.67
C GLY A 279 9.90 8.08 23.52
N TRP A 280 8.70 8.34 24.01
CA TRP A 280 8.05 9.66 24.00
C TRP A 280 8.09 10.39 25.34
N SER A 281 8.99 10.01 26.25
CA SER A 281 9.15 10.65 27.58
C SER A 281 9.31 12.18 27.48
N HIS A 282 10.10 12.64 26.50
CA HIS A 282 10.32 14.08 26.26
C HIS A 282 9.03 14.84 25.91
N LEU A 283 8.05 14.18 25.27
CA LEU A 283 6.76 14.78 24.94
C LEU A 283 5.82 14.84 26.15
N ILE A 284 5.89 13.86 27.06
CA ILE A 284 5.10 13.85 28.30
C ILE A 284 5.47 15.07 29.19
N PHE A 285 6.74 15.42 29.20
CA PHE A 285 7.26 16.52 30.03
C PHE A 285 7.36 17.87 29.29
N ASP A 286 6.90 17.94 28.04
CA ASP A 286 6.85 19.19 27.28
C ASP A 286 5.45 19.79 27.39
N ASP A 287 5.37 21.02 27.90
CA ASP A 287 4.11 21.74 28.16
C ASP A 287 3.24 21.87 26.88
N ARG A 288 3.85 21.79 25.69
CA ARG A 288 3.16 21.88 24.39
C ARG A 288 2.39 20.61 24.04
N TYR A 289 2.71 19.48 24.70
CA TYR A 289 2.16 18.16 24.40
C TYR A 289 1.57 17.41 25.60
N SER A 290 1.88 17.86 26.83
CA SER A 290 1.49 17.20 28.09
C SER A 290 -0.03 17.07 28.29
N ASP A 291 -0.83 17.81 27.52
CA ASP A 291 -2.29 17.73 27.54
C ASP A 291 -2.84 16.53 26.79
N ILE A 292 -2.08 15.95 25.84
CA ILE A 292 -2.53 14.85 24.98
C ILE A 292 -1.64 13.60 25.07
N VAL A 293 -0.33 13.78 25.29
CA VAL A 293 0.63 12.68 25.37
C VAL A 293 0.70 12.15 26.80
N ASP A 294 0.49 10.86 26.98
CA ASP A 294 0.52 10.17 28.27
C ASP A 294 0.97 8.72 28.02
N ILE A 295 0.61 7.81 28.92
CA ILE A 295 0.86 6.37 28.79
C ILE A 295 -0.46 5.63 28.83
N TYR A 296 -0.78 4.98 27.73
CA TYR A 296 -1.97 4.13 27.59
C TYR A 296 -1.55 2.69 27.38
N GLU A 297 -2.02 1.78 28.26
CA GLU A 297 -1.75 0.36 28.10
C GLU A 297 -2.64 -0.21 26.98
N GLY A 298 -2.06 -1.08 26.20
CA GLY A 298 -2.63 -1.74 25.04
C GLY A 298 -1.98 -1.29 23.71
N GLY A 299 -1.79 -2.25 22.83
CA GLY A 299 -1.16 -2.10 21.52
C GLY A 299 -0.52 -3.40 21.08
N TYR A 300 0.01 -3.42 19.86
CA TYR A 300 0.58 -4.61 19.24
C TYR A 300 -0.29 -5.85 19.42
N MET A 301 -1.61 -5.66 19.17
CA MET A 301 -2.67 -6.66 19.30
C MET A 301 -3.00 -7.11 20.74
N HIS A 302 -2.32 -6.62 21.76
CA HIS A 302 -2.50 -7.04 23.17
C HIS A 302 -3.05 -5.91 24.04
N ASN A 303 -3.92 -6.27 25.00
CA ASN A 303 -4.47 -5.31 25.93
C ASN A 303 -3.54 -5.02 27.14
N ARG A 304 -2.49 -5.84 27.33
CA ARG A 304 -1.52 -5.67 28.41
C ARG A 304 -0.08 -5.89 28.00
N GLY A 305 0.83 -5.18 28.66
CA GLY A 305 2.28 -5.32 28.49
C GLY A 305 2.85 -4.54 27.29
N VAL A 306 2.01 -3.83 26.55
CA VAL A 306 2.41 -2.88 25.49
C VAL A 306 1.77 -1.54 25.79
N PHE A 307 2.49 -0.47 25.53
CA PHE A 307 2.06 0.89 25.83
C PHE A 307 2.21 1.79 24.60
N ARG A 308 1.30 2.76 24.47
CA ARG A 308 1.26 3.79 23.44
C ARG A 308 1.10 5.18 24.03
N SER A 309 1.36 6.22 23.26
CA SER A 309 1.43 7.61 23.77
C SER A 309 0.09 8.31 23.82
N GLU A 310 -0.89 7.90 23.04
CA GLU A 310 -2.18 8.54 22.92
C GLU A 310 -3.31 7.50 22.81
N GLN A 311 -4.52 7.90 23.16
CA GLN A 311 -5.66 6.97 23.22
C GLN A 311 -6.08 6.51 21.82
N ASN A 312 -6.09 7.42 20.85
CA ASN A 312 -6.54 7.18 19.48
C ASN A 312 -5.50 7.67 18.49
N SER A 313 -5.36 6.95 17.37
CA SER A 313 -4.49 7.31 16.26
C SER A 313 -4.83 6.52 15.00
N CYS A 314 -4.25 6.87 13.87
CA CYS A 314 -4.33 6.09 12.64
C CYS A 314 -3.91 4.62 12.86
N MET A 315 -2.85 4.39 13.64
CA MET A 315 -2.34 3.05 13.95
C MET A 315 -3.22 2.23 14.91
N ASN A 316 -4.24 2.86 15.49
CA ASN A 316 -5.21 2.21 16.36
C ASN A 316 -6.55 1.96 15.66
N ASN A 317 -7.08 2.94 14.95
CA ASN A 317 -8.45 2.89 14.43
C ASN A 317 -8.67 3.63 13.09
N ASP A 318 -7.61 3.79 12.30
CA ASP A 318 -7.60 4.35 10.93
C ASP A 318 -8.16 5.77 10.79
N ILE A 319 -8.28 6.50 11.89
CA ILE A 319 -8.63 7.93 11.84
C ILE A 319 -7.48 8.72 11.18
N PRO A 320 -7.77 9.84 10.49
CA PRO A 320 -6.75 10.64 9.79
C PRO A 320 -5.89 11.47 10.74
N TYR A 321 -5.28 10.82 11.72
CA TYR A 321 -4.46 11.42 12.76
C TYR A 321 -3.40 10.45 13.27
N TYR A 322 -2.13 10.77 13.13
CA TYR A 322 -1.05 10.06 13.82
C TYR A 322 -0.80 10.65 15.19
N SER A 323 -0.49 9.82 16.19
CA SER A 323 -0.05 10.28 17.51
C SER A 323 1.20 11.17 17.40
N THR A 324 1.44 12.03 18.37
CA THR A 324 2.57 12.99 18.34
C THR A 324 3.91 12.30 18.12
N ILE A 325 4.18 11.20 18.85
CA ILE A 325 5.42 10.44 18.65
C ILE A 325 5.48 9.81 17.26
N SER A 326 4.36 9.39 16.70
CA SER A 326 4.29 8.86 15.32
C SER A 326 4.65 9.94 14.31
N ARG A 327 4.09 11.17 14.45
CA ARG A 327 4.44 12.30 13.58
C ARG A 327 5.90 12.67 13.70
N GLU A 328 6.44 12.74 14.91
CA GLU A 328 7.85 13.01 15.15
C GLU A 328 8.76 11.96 14.49
N SER A 329 8.45 10.67 14.65
CA SER A 329 9.19 9.56 14.03
C SER A 329 9.17 9.62 12.49
N ILE A 330 8.00 9.92 11.91
CA ILE A 330 7.86 10.13 10.48
C ILE A 330 8.72 11.31 10.01
N VAL A 331 8.68 12.46 10.68
CA VAL A 331 9.49 13.64 10.31
C VAL A 331 10.99 13.36 10.45
N LYS A 332 11.43 12.68 11.51
CA LYS A 332 12.83 12.21 11.64
C LYS A 332 13.26 11.38 10.44
N ARG A 333 12.39 10.50 9.96
CA ARG A 333 12.66 9.64 8.79
C ARG A 333 12.69 10.46 7.49
N ILE A 334 11.76 11.39 7.29
CA ILE A 334 11.76 12.32 6.16
C ILE A 334 13.07 13.10 6.12
N MET A 335 13.46 13.74 7.22
CA MET A 335 14.71 14.52 7.28
C MET A 335 15.92 13.65 6.94
N ARG A 336 16.01 12.47 7.57
CA ARG A 336 17.11 11.53 7.32
C ARG A 336 17.19 11.11 5.84
N TYR A 337 16.07 10.76 5.22
CA TYR A 337 16.03 10.32 3.82
C TYR A 337 16.23 11.47 2.83
N ALA A 338 15.82 12.67 3.19
CA ALA A 338 16.06 13.88 2.44
C ALA A 338 17.49 14.43 2.58
N GLY A 339 18.33 13.83 3.43
CA GLY A 339 19.69 14.32 3.72
C GLY A 339 19.71 15.58 4.58
N GLU A 340 18.63 15.85 5.33
CA GLU A 340 18.46 16.99 6.21
C GLU A 340 18.66 16.60 7.69
N THR A 341 18.93 17.60 8.52
CA THR A 341 19.05 17.40 9.98
C THR A 341 17.70 17.62 10.65
N PHE A 342 17.27 16.67 11.47
CA PHE A 342 16.08 16.83 12.29
C PHE A 342 16.34 17.83 13.42
N SER A 343 15.39 18.73 13.65
CA SER A 343 15.34 19.63 14.79
C SER A 343 13.99 19.47 15.49
N PHE A 344 14.01 19.20 16.80
CA PHE A 344 12.78 19.07 17.58
C PHE A 344 11.98 20.39 17.61
N GLU A 345 12.66 21.53 17.77
CA GLU A 345 12.00 22.84 17.78
C GLU A 345 11.40 23.20 16.41
N GLU A 346 12.00 22.74 15.33
CA GLU A 346 11.41 22.90 14.00
C GLU A 346 10.22 21.98 13.81
N PHE A 347 10.31 20.73 14.27
CA PHE A 347 9.16 19.82 14.31
C PHE A 347 7.99 20.46 15.05
N VAL A 348 8.19 20.96 16.26
CA VAL A 348 7.13 21.60 17.07
C VAL A 348 6.48 22.79 16.35
N ARG A 349 7.28 23.64 15.69
CA ARG A 349 6.75 24.79 14.93
C ARG A 349 5.87 24.37 13.75
N ASN A 350 6.17 23.24 13.14
CA ASN A 350 5.50 22.75 11.94
C ASN A 350 4.45 21.68 12.25
N ASP A 351 4.39 21.19 13.50
CA ASP A 351 3.47 20.14 13.91
C ASP A 351 2.02 20.66 13.89
N LYS A 352 1.26 20.20 12.93
CA LYS A 352 -0.16 20.52 12.81
C LYS A 352 -0.98 19.35 13.32
N ARG A 353 -1.78 19.64 14.32
CA ARG A 353 -2.80 18.73 14.82
C ARG A 353 -4.12 19.10 14.16
N ASP A 354 -4.81 18.17 13.53
CA ASP A 354 -6.19 18.41 13.14
C ASP A 354 -7.04 18.47 14.42
N ALA A 355 -7.46 19.67 14.77
CA ALA A 355 -8.09 20.00 16.08
C ALA A 355 -9.37 19.20 16.39
N GLY A 356 -9.98 18.52 15.39
CA GLY A 356 -11.16 17.68 15.58
C GLY A 356 -10.87 16.23 15.99
N THR A 357 -9.61 15.75 15.87
CA THR A 357 -9.25 14.33 16.07
C THR A 357 -8.42 14.06 17.32
N ALA A 358 -7.77 15.07 17.89
CA ALA A 358 -6.83 14.94 18.99
C ALA A 358 -7.46 15.07 20.39
N THR A 359 -8.78 15.21 20.53
CA THR A 359 -9.38 15.37 21.86
C THR A 359 -9.47 14.03 22.60
N ARG A 360 -9.05 14.03 23.88
CA ARG A 360 -9.29 12.94 24.85
C ARG A 360 -10.76 12.48 24.92
N SER A 361 -11.68 13.25 24.35
CA SER A 361 -13.13 13.06 24.44
C SER A 361 -13.76 12.34 23.26
N MET A 362 -13.03 11.88 22.26
CA MET A 362 -13.61 10.96 21.26
C MET A 362 -13.71 9.55 21.86
N GLY A 363 -14.49 9.46 22.94
CA GLY A 363 -14.82 8.23 23.66
C GLY A 363 -15.85 7.35 22.96
N THR A 364 -15.77 7.21 21.67
CA THR A 364 -16.33 6.06 21.01
C THR A 364 -15.18 5.11 20.77
N SER A 365 -15.00 4.16 21.68
CA SER A 365 -14.25 2.96 21.35
C SER A 365 -14.94 2.35 20.14
N TYR A 366 -14.41 2.65 18.96
CA TYR A 366 -14.79 1.92 17.76
C TYR A 366 -14.29 0.50 17.97
N THR A 367 -15.17 -0.38 18.41
CA THR A 367 -14.86 -1.79 18.61
C THR A 367 -14.82 -2.39 17.21
N ARG A 368 -13.61 -2.54 16.65
CA ARG A 368 -13.44 -3.29 15.42
C ARG A 368 -13.99 -4.69 15.61
N THR A 369 -14.82 -5.15 14.70
CA THR A 369 -15.22 -6.56 14.66
C THR A 369 -14.04 -7.39 14.16
N ALA A 370 -13.95 -8.66 14.54
CA ALA A 370 -12.85 -9.56 14.15
C ALA A 370 -12.64 -9.69 12.62
N HIS A 371 -13.62 -9.26 11.80
CA HIS A 371 -13.54 -9.28 10.34
C HIS A 371 -12.95 -8.01 9.72
N THR A 372 -12.76 -6.95 10.48
CA THR A 372 -12.28 -5.64 10.02
C THR A 372 -10.85 -5.32 10.45
N TYR A 373 -10.18 -6.25 11.11
CA TYR A 373 -8.80 -6.06 11.51
C TYR A 373 -7.87 -6.23 10.32
N GLN A 374 -7.05 -5.23 10.06
CA GLN A 374 -5.91 -5.35 9.16
C GLN A 374 -4.93 -6.37 9.71
N HIS A 375 -4.16 -7.01 8.85
CA HIS A 375 -3.08 -7.86 9.31
C HIS A 375 -1.93 -6.99 9.80
N ALA A 376 -1.35 -7.37 10.93
CA ALA A 376 -0.08 -6.80 11.36
C ALA A 376 0.95 -6.87 10.22
N PRO A 377 1.83 -5.87 10.08
CA PRO A 377 2.81 -5.83 9.03
C PRO A 377 3.72 -7.05 9.08
N LYS A 378 3.99 -7.65 7.94
CA LYS A 378 4.85 -8.81 7.86
C LYS A 378 6.30 -8.41 7.66
N ILE A 379 7.16 -8.73 8.62
CA ILE A 379 8.60 -8.52 8.50
C ILE A 379 9.24 -9.77 7.90
N HIS A 380 9.83 -9.62 6.71
CA HIS A 380 10.54 -10.68 6.01
C HIS A 380 11.96 -10.86 6.56
N LYS A 381 12.57 -12.00 6.24
CA LYS A 381 13.99 -12.25 6.52
C LYS A 381 14.82 -11.93 5.27
N GLY A 382 15.98 -11.32 5.46
CA GLY A 382 16.90 -11.00 4.36
C GLY A 382 16.54 -9.72 3.58
N SER A 383 17.18 -9.53 2.43
CA SER A 383 16.96 -8.39 1.52
C SER A 383 16.01 -8.80 0.39
N PRO A 384 15.12 -7.91 -0.08
CA PRO A 384 14.19 -8.19 -1.18
C PRO A 384 14.89 -8.61 -2.48
N LEU A 385 16.05 -8.05 -2.79
CA LEU A 385 16.82 -8.36 -3.99
C LEU A 385 17.71 -9.62 -3.90
N GLN A 386 17.72 -10.31 -2.76
CA GLN A 386 18.46 -11.56 -2.53
C GLN A 386 17.56 -12.79 -2.52
N MET A 387 16.26 -12.64 -2.64
CA MET A 387 15.33 -13.76 -2.74
C MET A 387 15.59 -14.52 -4.07
N LYS A 388 15.89 -15.83 -3.97
CA LYS A 388 16.16 -16.67 -5.15
C LYS A 388 14.93 -16.69 -6.05
N LYS A 389 15.12 -16.40 -7.35
CA LYS A 389 14.09 -16.59 -8.38
C LYS A 389 13.52 -18.01 -8.29
N VAL A 390 12.28 -18.14 -7.87
CA VAL A 390 11.51 -19.35 -8.09
C VAL A 390 11.19 -19.37 -9.59
N ARG A 391 11.84 -20.28 -10.34
CA ARG A 391 11.51 -20.46 -11.76
C ARG A 391 10.04 -20.85 -11.86
N ARG A 392 9.23 -19.95 -12.39
CA ARG A 392 7.89 -20.32 -12.87
C ARG A 392 8.11 -21.19 -14.11
N HIS A 393 7.70 -22.46 -14.05
CA HIS A 393 7.47 -23.21 -15.28
C HIS A 393 6.29 -22.53 -16.00
N ARG A 394 6.55 -22.05 -17.20
CA ARG A 394 5.56 -21.55 -18.17
C ARG A 394 4.67 -22.69 -18.65
#